data_02e7b70ac5948861cc84182964283639
#
_entry.id   02e7b70ac5948861cc84182964283639
#
_cell.length_a   1.000
_cell.length_b   1.000
_cell.length_c   1.000
_cell.angle_alpha   90.00
_cell.angle_beta   90.00
_cell.angle_gamma   90.00
#
_symmetry.space_group_name_H-M   'P 1'
#
loop_
_entity.id
_entity.type
_entity.pdbx_description
1 polymer ?
#
loop_
_entity_poly.entity_id
_entity_poly.type
_entity_poly.pdbx_seq_one_letter_code
_entity_poly.pdbx_strand_id
1 'polypeptide(L)'
;MYLLDTDVFIWILRGRKDLVNKVSALRNKSPLSLSVITIAEVYQNIFPSELLTTEEHIKNHIIFDADQKIAKIAGLYWQQYSRKLKKLSLTDCLIAGTANTNDLTLVSLNIKHFPMTDIEKLNPLL
;
A
#
# COMPACT_ATOMS: atom_id res chain seq x y z
N MET A 1 -1.48 -0.98 13.21
CA MET A 1 -2.12 -1.52 11.99
C MET A 1 -1.20 -1.28 10.80
N TYR A 2 -1.21 -2.19 9.86
CA TYR A 2 -0.34 -2.14 8.67
C TYR A 2 -1.15 -1.78 7.44
N LEU A 3 -0.58 -0.94 6.57
CA LEU A 3 -1.12 -0.63 5.24
C LEU A 3 -0.20 -1.28 4.20
N LEU A 4 -0.72 -2.21 3.41
CA LEU A 4 0.06 -2.87 2.37
C LEU A 4 0.15 -1.98 1.13
N ASP A 5 1.38 -1.77 0.65
CA ASP A 5 1.60 -1.15 -0.65
C ASP A 5 1.09 -2.09 -1.76
N THR A 6 0.74 -1.53 -2.90
CA THR A 6 0.19 -2.26 -4.04
C THR A 6 1.09 -3.43 -4.46
N ASP A 7 2.39 -3.23 -4.56
CA ASP A 7 3.34 -4.28 -4.96
C ASP A 7 3.29 -5.48 -4.01
N VAL A 8 3.25 -5.22 -2.70
CA VAL A 8 3.16 -6.28 -1.70
C VAL A 8 1.87 -7.08 -1.89
N PHE A 9 0.74 -6.39 -2.07
CA PHE A 9 -0.55 -7.05 -2.24
C PHE A 9 -0.60 -7.88 -3.53
N ILE A 10 -0.08 -7.36 -4.64
CA ILE A 10 -0.03 -8.09 -5.92
C ILE A 10 0.78 -9.39 -5.78
N TRP A 11 1.95 -9.35 -5.15
CA TRP A 11 2.77 -10.55 -4.93
C TRP A 11 2.07 -11.57 -4.02
N ILE A 12 1.31 -11.11 -3.03
CA ILE A 12 0.49 -12.00 -2.19
C ILE A 12 -0.57 -12.68 -3.04
N LEU A 13 -1.27 -11.94 -3.89
CA LEU A 13 -2.28 -12.48 -4.80
C LEU A 13 -1.69 -13.54 -5.73
N ARG A 14 -0.44 -13.38 -6.13
CA ARG A 14 0.27 -14.29 -7.03
C ARG A 14 0.99 -15.42 -6.28
N GLY A 15 0.83 -15.51 -4.98
CA GLY A 15 1.32 -16.62 -4.18
C GLY A 15 2.82 -16.65 -3.94
N ARG A 16 3.50 -15.51 -3.92
CA ARG A 16 4.93 -15.44 -3.59
C ARG A 16 5.13 -15.84 -2.13
N LYS A 17 5.66 -17.05 -1.92
CA LYS A 17 5.66 -17.72 -0.61
C LYS A 17 6.45 -16.99 0.48
N ASP A 18 7.63 -16.46 0.16
CA ASP A 18 8.44 -15.72 1.14
C ASP A 18 7.68 -14.51 1.68
N LEU A 19 7.00 -13.80 0.80
CA LEU A 19 6.22 -12.62 1.18
C LEU A 19 4.94 -12.99 1.91
N VAL A 20 4.23 -14.02 1.44
CA VAL A 20 3.01 -14.51 2.11
C VAL A 20 3.31 -14.87 3.56
N ASN A 21 4.41 -15.59 3.81
CA ASN A 21 4.81 -15.99 5.16
C ASN A 21 5.13 -14.78 6.06
N LYS A 22 5.88 -13.81 5.54
CA LYS A 22 6.25 -12.60 6.30
C LYS A 22 5.03 -11.73 6.61
N VAL A 23 4.13 -11.57 5.65
CA VAL A 23 2.92 -10.75 5.83
C VAL A 23 1.94 -11.46 6.77
N SER A 24 1.82 -12.78 6.72
CA SER A 24 1.03 -13.54 7.69
C SER A 24 1.53 -13.33 9.12
N ALA A 25 2.84 -13.26 9.32
CA ALA A 25 3.41 -12.94 10.63
C ALA A 25 3.02 -11.52 11.09
N LEU A 26 2.97 -10.56 10.19
CA LEU A 26 2.51 -9.21 10.51
C LEU A 26 1.03 -9.21 10.91
N ARG A 27 0.20 -9.97 10.19
CA ARG A 27 -1.24 -10.10 10.49
C ARG A 27 -1.48 -10.59 11.92
N ASN A 28 -0.62 -11.46 12.43
CA ASN A 28 -0.70 -11.95 13.81
C ASN A 28 -0.42 -10.87 14.85
N LYS A 29 0.28 -9.81 14.47
CA LYS A 29 0.60 -8.69 15.36
C LYS A 29 -0.45 -7.60 15.33
N SER A 30 -1.02 -7.31 14.16
CA SER A 30 -1.98 -6.24 13.96
C SER A 30 -2.71 -6.43 12.63
N PRO A 31 -3.95 -5.92 12.49
CA PRO A 31 -4.69 -6.03 11.24
C PRO A 31 -3.95 -5.47 10.04
N LEU A 32 -4.20 -6.08 8.88
CA LEU A 32 -3.72 -5.60 7.59
C LEU A 32 -4.80 -4.78 6.91
N SER A 33 -4.38 -3.76 6.20
CA SER A 33 -5.29 -2.86 5.49
C SER A 33 -4.78 -2.53 4.09
N LEU A 34 -5.69 -2.05 3.26
CA LEU A 34 -5.43 -1.59 1.91
C LEU A 34 -6.05 -0.21 1.72
N SER A 35 -5.43 0.61 0.87
CA SER A 35 -6.06 1.81 0.36
C SER A 35 -6.97 1.49 -0.83
N VAL A 36 -8.04 2.24 -1.03
CA VAL A 36 -8.84 2.17 -2.27
C VAL A 36 -7.98 2.42 -3.52
N ILE A 37 -6.89 3.17 -3.38
CA ILE A 37 -5.93 3.39 -4.47
C ILE A 37 -5.29 2.06 -4.88
N THR A 38 -4.90 1.24 -3.93
CA THR A 38 -4.36 -0.10 -4.21
C THR A 38 -5.39 -0.96 -4.94
N ILE A 39 -6.66 -0.89 -4.55
CA ILE A 39 -7.73 -1.62 -5.24
C ILE A 39 -7.78 -1.20 -6.71
N ALA A 40 -7.75 0.09 -7.00
CA ALA A 40 -7.76 0.59 -8.38
C ALA A 40 -6.57 0.08 -9.19
N GLU A 41 -5.37 0.14 -8.61
CA GLU A 41 -4.15 -0.34 -9.26
C GLU A 41 -4.17 -1.84 -9.53
N VAL A 42 -4.71 -2.62 -8.60
CA VAL A 42 -4.85 -4.07 -8.78
C VAL A 42 -5.82 -4.38 -9.92
N TYR A 43 -7.02 -3.79 -9.90
CA TYR A 43 -8.01 -4.03 -10.95
C TYR A 43 -7.54 -3.58 -12.33
N GLN A 44 -6.68 -2.60 -12.41
CA GLN A 44 -6.06 -2.15 -13.65
C GLN A 44 -5.26 -3.27 -14.34
N ASN A 45 -4.73 -4.22 -13.58
CA ASN A 45 -3.74 -5.19 -14.06
C ASN A 45 -4.16 -6.66 -13.89
N ILE A 46 -5.31 -6.98 -13.33
CA ILE A 46 -5.71 -8.38 -13.14
C ILE A 46 -6.29 -8.97 -14.44
N PHE A 47 -6.12 -10.28 -14.59
CA PHE A 47 -6.81 -11.04 -15.63
C PHE A 47 -8.21 -11.42 -15.16
N PRO A 48 -9.18 -11.62 -16.09
CA PRO A 48 -10.53 -12.05 -15.71
C PRO A 48 -10.57 -13.29 -14.82
N SER A 49 -9.64 -14.24 -15.03
CA SER A 49 -9.53 -15.45 -14.22
C SER A 49 -9.13 -15.21 -12.77
N GLU A 50 -8.59 -14.02 -12.46
CA GLU A 50 -8.12 -13.66 -11.12
C GLU A 50 -9.17 -12.90 -10.30
N LEU A 51 -10.32 -12.57 -10.91
CA LEU A 51 -11.30 -11.66 -10.29
C LEU A 51 -11.82 -12.17 -8.95
N LEU A 52 -12.26 -13.43 -8.90
CA LEU A 52 -12.87 -13.99 -7.68
C LEU A 52 -11.85 -14.10 -6.54
N THR A 53 -10.65 -14.57 -6.83
CA THR A 53 -9.57 -14.66 -5.84
C THR A 53 -9.18 -13.29 -5.32
N THR A 54 -9.08 -12.31 -6.20
CA THR A 54 -8.75 -10.93 -5.83
C THR A 54 -9.82 -10.35 -4.89
N GLU A 55 -11.10 -10.53 -5.21
CA GLU A 55 -12.19 -10.04 -4.36
C GLU A 55 -12.19 -10.68 -2.98
N GLU A 56 -11.91 -11.97 -2.88
CA GLU A 56 -11.80 -12.66 -1.59
C GLU A 56 -10.67 -12.09 -0.74
N HIS A 57 -9.50 -11.86 -1.34
CA HIS A 57 -8.37 -11.25 -0.62
C HIS A 57 -8.70 -9.84 -0.14
N ILE A 58 -9.35 -9.04 -0.97
CA ILE A 58 -9.76 -7.68 -0.59
C ILE A 58 -10.70 -7.72 0.61
N LYS A 59 -11.67 -8.64 0.63
CA LYS A 59 -12.62 -8.79 1.75
C LYS A 59 -11.96 -9.12 3.07
N ASN A 60 -10.78 -9.73 3.04
CA ASN A 60 -10.05 -10.11 4.26
C ASN A 60 -9.18 -8.98 4.82
N HIS A 61 -9.23 -7.80 4.22
CA HIS A 61 -8.46 -6.64 4.63
C HIS A 61 -9.38 -5.49 5.03
N ILE A 62 -8.91 -4.64 5.92
CA ILE A 62 -9.58 -3.38 6.23
C ILE A 62 -9.29 -2.42 5.07
N ILE A 63 -10.31 -1.73 4.56
CA ILE A 63 -10.17 -0.82 3.43
C ILE A 63 -10.29 0.63 3.92
N PHE A 64 -9.30 1.45 3.57
CA PHE A 64 -9.32 2.88 3.85
C PHE A 64 -9.62 3.67 2.58
N ASP A 65 -10.60 4.55 2.66
CA ASP A 65 -10.92 5.48 1.59
C ASP A 65 -9.87 6.59 1.47
N ALA A 66 -9.76 7.17 0.29
CA ALA A 66 -8.92 8.34 0.04
C ALA A 66 -9.81 9.58 0.02
N ASP A 67 -9.94 10.22 1.16
CA ASP A 67 -10.79 11.39 1.33
C ASP A 67 -10.08 12.70 0.93
N GLN A 68 -10.76 13.83 1.15
CA GLN A 68 -10.24 15.15 0.83
C GLN A 68 -8.94 15.45 1.59
N LYS A 69 -8.87 15.08 2.86
CA LYS A 69 -7.68 15.30 3.69
C LYS A 69 -6.47 14.53 3.13
N ILE A 70 -6.67 13.27 2.77
CA ILE A 70 -5.63 12.42 2.18
C ILE A 70 -5.19 13.00 0.83
N ALA A 71 -6.13 13.47 0.01
CA ALA A 71 -5.82 14.09 -1.27
C ALA A 71 -4.90 15.31 -1.12
N LYS A 72 -5.16 16.15 -0.14
CA LYS A 72 -4.33 17.34 0.14
C LYS A 72 -2.92 16.95 0.60
N ILE A 73 -2.82 15.97 1.50
CA ILE A 73 -1.54 15.47 1.98
C ILE A 73 -0.74 14.88 0.82
N ALA A 74 -1.39 14.10 -0.03
CA ALA A 74 -0.73 13.48 -1.19
C ALA A 74 -0.17 14.53 -2.16
N GLY A 75 -0.93 15.57 -2.44
CA GLY A 75 -0.48 16.67 -3.29
C GLY A 75 0.73 17.40 -2.71
N LEU A 76 0.73 17.65 -1.40
CA LEU A 76 1.85 18.27 -0.70
C LEU A 76 3.09 17.36 -0.69
N TYR A 77 2.94 16.06 -0.51
CA TYR A 77 4.02 15.10 -0.62
C TYR A 77 4.65 15.13 -2.02
N TRP A 78 3.81 15.09 -3.05
CA TRP A 78 4.32 15.14 -4.42
C TRP A 78 5.09 16.43 -4.68
N GLN A 79 4.56 17.56 -4.24
CA GLN A 79 5.20 18.86 -4.39
C GLN A 79 6.56 18.89 -3.68
N GLN A 80 6.65 18.31 -2.48
CA GLN A 80 7.85 18.33 -1.66
C GLN A 80 8.95 17.40 -2.19
N TYR A 81 8.58 16.22 -2.69
CA TYR A 81 9.56 15.15 -2.97
C TYR A 81 9.75 14.82 -4.45
N SER A 82 8.85 15.22 -5.35
CA SER A 82 8.91 14.79 -6.75
C SER A 82 10.14 15.27 -7.51
N ARG A 83 10.71 16.39 -7.13
CA ARG A 83 11.93 16.92 -7.78
C ARG A 83 13.15 16.06 -7.50
N LYS A 84 13.24 15.50 -6.29
CA LYS A 84 14.37 14.66 -5.86
C LYS A 84 14.17 13.21 -6.27
N LEU A 85 12.93 12.74 -6.33
CA LEU A 85 12.59 11.37 -6.67
C LEU A 85 11.66 11.36 -7.89
N LYS A 86 12.24 11.24 -9.07
CA LYS A 86 11.51 11.31 -10.34
C LYS A 86 10.52 10.17 -10.53
N LYS A 87 10.73 9.03 -9.85
CA LYS A 87 9.84 7.86 -9.92
C LYS A 87 8.64 7.96 -8.98
N LEU A 88 8.60 8.99 -8.15
CA LEU A 88 7.48 9.20 -7.24
C LEU A 88 6.21 9.48 -8.04
N SER A 89 5.18 8.66 -7.82
CA SER A 89 3.88 8.84 -8.47
C SER A 89 2.89 9.49 -7.51
N LEU A 90 1.84 10.09 -8.07
CA LEU A 90 0.76 10.62 -7.24
C LEU A 90 0.04 9.50 -6.48
N THR A 91 -0.08 8.30 -7.07
CA THR A 91 -0.69 7.16 -6.39
C THR A 91 0.13 6.72 -5.18
N ASP A 92 1.47 6.73 -5.26
CA ASP A 92 2.34 6.49 -4.10
C ASP A 92 2.09 7.51 -3.00
N CYS A 93 1.95 8.77 -3.38
CA CYS A 93 1.67 9.85 -2.42
C CYS A 93 0.30 9.68 -1.76
N LEU A 94 -0.72 9.21 -2.49
CA LEU A 94 -2.05 8.92 -1.94
C LEU A 94 -1.99 7.75 -0.94
N ILE A 95 -1.23 6.73 -1.23
CA ILE A 95 -1.02 5.61 -0.31
C ILE A 95 -0.27 6.10 0.96
N ALA A 96 0.79 6.88 0.78
CA ALA A 96 1.52 7.48 1.91
C ALA A 96 0.62 8.40 2.74
N GLY A 97 -0.21 9.19 2.10
CA GLY A 97 -1.18 10.06 2.77
C GLY A 97 -2.22 9.28 3.58
N THR A 98 -2.62 8.11 3.08
CA THR A 98 -3.50 7.20 3.81
C THR A 98 -2.83 6.70 5.08
N ALA A 99 -1.56 6.30 4.99
CA ALA A 99 -0.78 5.86 6.14
C ALA A 99 -0.62 6.98 7.18
N ASN A 100 -0.31 8.19 6.73
CA ASN A 100 -0.14 9.36 7.59
C ASN A 100 -1.44 9.69 8.34
N THR A 101 -2.54 9.82 7.62
CA THR A 101 -3.83 10.23 8.19
C THR A 101 -4.37 9.23 9.19
N ASN A 102 -4.14 7.94 8.98
CA ASN A 102 -4.69 6.86 9.79
C ASN A 102 -3.65 6.24 10.74
N ASP A 103 -2.48 6.83 10.83
CA ASP A 103 -1.39 6.37 11.69
C ASP A 103 -1.05 4.89 11.46
N LEU A 104 -0.82 4.54 10.20
CA LEU A 104 -0.53 3.17 9.78
C LEU A 104 0.95 3.01 9.44
N THR A 105 1.49 1.80 9.68
CA THR A 105 2.81 1.43 9.17
C THR A 105 2.69 0.96 7.73
N LEU A 106 3.35 1.64 6.82
CA LEU A 106 3.36 1.27 5.40
C LEU A 106 4.29 0.08 5.19
N VAL A 107 3.76 -1.00 4.63
CA VAL A 107 4.51 -2.20 4.29
C VAL A 107 4.79 -2.20 2.79
N SER A 108 6.05 -2.07 2.41
CA SER A 108 6.46 -1.94 1.00
C SER A 108 7.77 -2.68 0.75
N LEU A 109 7.93 -3.22 -0.45
CA LEU A 109 9.20 -3.76 -0.93
C LEU A 109 10.13 -2.67 -1.44
N ASN A 110 9.58 -1.48 -1.71
CA ASN A 110 10.29 -0.35 -2.30
C ASN A 110 10.25 0.87 -1.37
N ILE A 111 10.79 0.74 -0.16
CA ILE A 111 10.78 1.82 0.84
C ILE A 111 11.41 3.10 0.27
N LYS A 112 12.38 2.96 -0.64
CA LYS A 112 13.04 4.11 -1.28
C LYS A 112 12.09 4.96 -2.11
N HIS A 113 10.94 4.41 -2.54
CA HIS A 113 9.90 5.16 -3.26
C HIS A 113 9.04 6.00 -2.33
N PHE A 114 9.21 5.86 -1.01
CA PHE A 114 8.46 6.58 0.00
C PHE A 114 9.40 7.41 0.87
N PRO A 115 9.87 8.57 0.36
CA PRO A 115 10.86 9.40 1.07
C PRO A 115 10.28 10.16 2.27
N MET A 116 8.97 10.07 2.50
CA MET A 116 8.28 10.79 3.56
C MET A 116 8.82 10.37 4.94
N THR A 117 9.18 11.35 5.76
CA THR A 117 9.78 11.11 7.08
C THR A 117 8.76 11.00 8.20
N ASP A 118 7.52 11.40 7.93
CA ASP A 118 6.43 11.47 8.91
C ASP A 118 5.49 10.25 8.86
N ILE A 119 5.91 9.16 8.23
CA ILE A 119 5.21 7.88 8.25
C ILE A 119 6.18 6.77 8.62
N GLU A 120 5.65 5.75 9.33
CA GLU A 120 6.40 4.52 9.60
C GLU A 120 6.39 3.62 8.37
N LYS A 121 7.54 3.00 8.08
CA LYS A 121 7.71 2.14 6.90
C LYS A 121 8.41 0.86 7.28
N LEU A 122 8.01 -0.24 6.65
CA LEU A 122 8.55 -1.58 6.91
C LEU A 122 8.70 -2.34 5.60
N ASN A 123 9.90 -2.86 5.35
CA ASN A 123 10.09 -3.86 4.29
C ASN A 123 9.95 -5.25 4.92
N PRO A 124 8.95 -6.05 4.53
CA PRO A 124 8.67 -7.32 5.20
C PRO A 124 9.72 -8.40 4.95
N LEU A 125 10.59 -8.22 3.95
CA LEU A 125 11.65 -9.18 3.61
C LEU A 125 12.99 -8.88 4.30
N LEU A 126 13.09 -7.78 5.02
CA LEU A 126 14.33 -7.41 5.72
C LEU A 126 14.29 -7.80 7.20
#